data_85348d29e4096f164ae902ec4715884e
#
_entry.id   85348d29e4096f164ae902ec4715884e
#
_cell.length_a   1.000
_cell.length_b   1.000
_cell.length_c   1.000
_cell.angle_alpha   90.00
_cell.angle_beta   90.00
_cell.angle_gamma   90.00
#
_symmetry.space_group_name_H-M   'P 1'
#
loop_
_entity.id
_entity.type
_entity.pdbx_description
1 polymer ?
#
loop_
_entity_poly.entity_id
_entity_poly.type
_entity_poly.pdbx_seq_one_letter_code
_entity_poly.pdbx_strand_id
1 'polypeptide(L)'
;MRLFSLHVVLCLAAQAGKSGNSLRKFTGRRLEKRAKAIKILAGEHGKMNAERRHELRIAFKKLRYALEFFSPILSRKHLADYQTSLSAIQDLLGTLNDQVTASRLIKELHPKGEPDPLTRGWIAGRTQLLTGTLNTELSEFLTRKKPW
;
A
#
# COMPACT_ATOMS: atom_id res chain seq x y z
N MET A 1 15.81 -17.00 3.17
CA MET A 1 15.82 -15.98 4.25
C MET A 1 14.49 -15.82 5.01
N ARG A 2 13.55 -16.77 4.97
CA ARG A 2 12.22 -16.66 5.65
C ARG A 2 12.14 -17.37 7.01
N LEU A 3 13.07 -18.25 7.35
CA LEU A 3 13.02 -19.08 8.57
C LEU A 3 13.59 -18.40 9.84
N PHE A 4 14.51 -17.44 9.69
CA PHE A 4 15.09 -16.75 10.85
C PHE A 4 14.15 -15.78 11.54
N SER A 5 13.20 -15.18 10.83
CA SER A 5 12.26 -14.19 11.38
C SER A 5 11.19 -14.81 12.29
N LEU A 6 10.73 -16.03 11.97
CA LEU A 6 9.69 -16.71 12.75
C LEU A 6 10.22 -17.20 14.12
N HIS A 7 11.46 -17.67 14.16
CA HIS A 7 12.08 -18.16 15.40
C HIS A 7 12.35 -17.08 16.41
N VAL A 8 12.78 -15.91 15.96
CA VAL A 8 13.04 -14.74 16.83
C VAL A 8 11.72 -14.19 17.42
N VAL A 9 10.65 -14.16 16.63
CA VAL A 9 9.32 -13.72 17.10
C VAL A 9 8.71 -14.73 18.07
N LEU A 10 8.88 -16.03 17.83
CA LEU A 10 8.42 -17.10 18.74
C LEU A 10 9.22 -17.14 20.05
N CYS A 11 10.54 -16.95 20.02
CA CYS A 11 11.36 -16.84 21.23
C CYS A 11 11.00 -15.61 22.07
N LEU A 12 10.75 -14.46 21.45
CA LEU A 12 10.28 -13.25 22.14
C LEU A 12 8.86 -13.40 22.70
N ALA A 13 7.99 -14.16 22.02
CA ALA A 13 6.63 -14.46 22.49
C ALA A 13 6.61 -15.47 23.67
N ALA A 14 7.53 -16.43 23.69
CA ALA A 14 7.60 -17.45 24.74
C ALA A 14 8.12 -16.92 26.08
N GLN A 15 8.91 -15.86 26.08
CA GLN A 15 9.41 -15.19 27.33
C GLN A 15 8.41 -14.20 27.95
N ALA A 16 7.19 -14.08 27.42
CA ALA A 16 6.33 -12.91 27.53
C ALA A 16 5.07 -13.08 28.38
N GLY A 17 5.12 -13.71 29.51
CA GLY A 17 3.97 -13.69 30.45
C GLY A 17 3.58 -12.27 30.93
N LYS A 18 4.53 -11.40 31.23
CA LYS A 18 4.32 -9.96 31.50
C LYS A 18 4.63 -9.05 30.28
N SER A 19 5.36 -9.55 29.31
CA SER A 19 5.85 -8.83 28.11
C SER A 19 4.84 -8.83 26.96
N GLY A 20 3.89 -9.76 26.89
CA GLY A 20 2.93 -9.87 25.76
C GLY A 20 2.06 -8.63 25.57
N ASN A 21 1.65 -8.00 26.67
CA ASN A 21 0.86 -6.76 26.60
C ASN A 21 1.72 -5.55 26.15
N SER A 22 3.00 -5.54 26.50
CA SER A 22 3.98 -4.55 26.04
C SER A 22 4.26 -4.70 24.53
N LEU A 23 4.43 -5.92 24.06
CA LEU A 23 4.66 -6.21 22.64
C LEU A 23 3.45 -5.84 21.77
N ARG A 24 2.23 -6.17 22.20
CA ARG A 24 1.00 -5.76 21.50
C ARG A 24 0.87 -4.23 21.42
N LYS A 25 1.13 -3.52 22.52
CA LYS A 25 1.12 -2.05 22.53
C LYS A 25 2.19 -1.47 21.60
N PHE A 26 3.39 -2.02 21.62
CA PHE A 26 4.47 -1.62 20.71
C PHE A 26 4.08 -1.81 19.25
N THR A 27 3.61 -3.01 18.89
CA THR A 27 3.16 -3.34 17.54
C THR A 27 2.03 -2.41 17.09
N GLY A 28 1.01 -2.22 17.92
CA GLY A 28 -0.10 -1.32 17.62
C GLY A 28 0.37 0.10 17.31
N ARG A 29 1.29 0.66 18.12
CA ARG A 29 1.86 1.99 17.87
C ARG A 29 2.64 2.06 16.56
N ARG A 30 3.41 1.02 16.23
CA ARG A 30 4.19 0.97 14.98
C ARG A 30 3.31 0.88 13.75
N LEU A 31 2.27 0.04 13.77
CA LEU A 31 1.31 -0.11 12.69
C LEU A 31 0.45 1.15 12.55
N GLU A 32 0.00 1.74 13.66
CA GLU A 32 -0.76 2.98 13.68
C GLU A 32 0.02 4.15 13.05
N LYS A 33 1.31 4.27 13.36
CA LYS A 33 2.18 5.29 12.74
C LYS A 33 2.22 5.13 11.21
N ARG A 34 2.29 3.89 10.69
CA ARG A 34 2.29 3.62 9.25
C ARG A 34 0.92 3.91 8.61
N ALA A 35 -0.16 3.51 9.28
CA ALA A 35 -1.52 3.79 8.83
C ALA A 35 -1.82 5.30 8.79
N LYS A 36 -1.34 6.07 9.78
CA LYS A 36 -1.44 7.54 9.78
C LYS A 36 -0.67 8.17 8.61
N ALA A 37 0.52 7.68 8.29
CA ALA A 37 1.27 8.16 7.13
C ALA A 37 0.49 7.93 5.82
N ILE A 38 -0.14 6.77 5.65
CA ILE A 38 -1.03 6.49 4.51
C ILE A 38 -2.21 7.47 4.51
N LYS A 39 -2.86 7.69 5.65
CA LYS A 39 -4.00 8.62 5.74
C LYS A 39 -3.62 10.05 5.32
N ILE A 40 -2.45 10.54 5.73
CA ILE A 40 -1.94 11.87 5.35
C ILE A 40 -1.69 11.91 3.84
N LEU A 41 -1.01 10.90 3.29
CA LEU A 41 -0.74 10.81 1.85
C LEU A 41 -2.01 10.68 1.01
N ALA A 42 -3.03 10.00 1.52
CA ALA A 42 -4.32 9.81 0.84
C ALA A 42 -5.27 11.00 1.00
N GLY A 43 -5.05 11.88 2.00
CA GLY A 43 -5.97 12.96 2.35
C GLY A 43 -6.10 14.08 1.32
N GLU A 44 -5.22 14.16 0.33
CA GLU A 44 -5.29 15.11 -0.79
C GLU A 44 -5.96 14.47 -2.02
N HIS A 45 -7.16 13.92 -1.82
CA HIS A 45 -7.96 13.33 -2.89
C HIS A 45 -8.19 14.35 -4.02
N GLY A 46 -8.00 13.93 -5.25
CA GLY A 46 -8.23 14.75 -6.44
C GLY A 46 -6.97 15.44 -7.02
N LYS A 47 -5.89 15.54 -6.26
CA LYS A 47 -4.60 16.10 -6.74
C LYS A 47 -3.45 15.10 -6.66
N MET A 48 -3.77 13.80 -6.77
CA MET A 48 -2.78 12.73 -6.64
C MET A 48 -1.94 12.62 -7.92
N ASN A 49 -0.85 13.38 -8.00
CA ASN A 49 0.12 13.28 -9.09
C ASN A 49 0.94 11.96 -9.02
N ALA A 50 1.77 11.71 -10.01
CA ALA A 50 2.56 10.48 -10.11
C ALA A 50 3.52 10.30 -8.92
N GLU A 51 4.13 11.37 -8.44
CA GLU A 51 5.05 11.35 -7.30
C GLU A 51 4.32 10.95 -6.00
N ARG A 52 3.16 11.56 -5.75
CA ARG A 52 2.33 11.25 -4.58
C ARG A 52 1.83 9.79 -4.59
N ARG A 53 1.45 9.27 -5.78
CA ARG A 53 1.10 7.85 -5.93
C ARG A 53 2.29 6.94 -5.63
N HIS A 54 3.50 7.33 -6.02
CA HIS A 54 4.72 6.58 -5.72
C HIS A 54 5.01 6.56 -4.21
N GLU A 55 4.91 7.70 -3.51
CA GLU A 55 5.05 7.76 -2.05
C GLU A 55 4.01 6.90 -1.34
N LEU A 56 2.76 6.96 -1.78
CA LEU A 56 1.67 6.15 -1.26
C LEU A 56 1.96 4.65 -1.45
N ARG A 57 2.44 4.25 -2.63
CA ARG A 57 2.84 2.87 -2.92
C ARG A 57 3.92 2.37 -1.95
N ILE A 58 4.92 3.21 -1.67
CA ILE A 58 5.98 2.90 -0.68
C ILE A 58 5.38 2.76 0.73
N ALA A 59 4.48 3.66 1.13
CA ALA A 59 3.84 3.61 2.43
C ALA A 59 3.00 2.33 2.61
N PHE A 60 2.24 1.92 1.60
CA PHE A 60 1.49 0.65 1.59
C PHE A 60 2.40 -0.56 1.67
N LYS A 61 3.51 -0.60 0.93
CA LYS A 61 4.53 -1.67 1.04
C LYS A 61 5.08 -1.79 2.46
N LYS A 62 5.43 -0.65 3.09
CA LYS A 62 5.94 -0.63 4.47
C LYS A 62 4.89 -1.13 5.47
N LEU A 63 3.61 -0.82 5.27
CA LEU A 63 2.54 -1.33 6.11
C LEU A 63 2.35 -2.85 5.90
N ARG A 64 2.35 -3.34 4.66
CA ARG A 64 2.22 -4.77 4.35
C ARG A 64 3.31 -5.59 5.03
N TYR A 65 4.57 -5.22 4.86
CA TYR A 65 5.68 -5.95 5.49
C TYR A 65 5.60 -5.94 7.02
N ALA A 66 5.13 -4.83 7.60
CA ALA A 66 4.93 -4.77 9.04
C ALA A 66 3.78 -5.68 9.50
N LEU A 67 2.67 -5.76 8.74
CA LEU A 67 1.57 -6.67 9.03
C LEU A 67 1.99 -8.15 8.90
N GLU A 68 2.75 -8.49 7.87
CA GLU A 68 3.31 -9.84 7.68
C GLU A 68 4.21 -10.21 8.85
N PHE A 69 5.10 -9.31 9.26
CA PHE A 69 6.03 -9.53 10.37
C PHE A 69 5.31 -9.73 11.71
N PHE A 70 4.30 -8.90 11.99
CA PHE A 70 3.56 -8.94 13.25
C PHE A 70 2.31 -9.86 13.21
N SER A 71 2.04 -10.54 12.11
CA SER A 71 0.84 -11.36 11.92
C SER A 71 0.55 -12.34 13.06
N PRO A 72 1.55 -13.01 13.72
CA PRO A 72 1.27 -13.96 14.79
C PRO A 72 0.61 -13.37 16.04
N ILE A 73 0.73 -12.05 16.23
CA ILE A 73 0.21 -11.36 17.42
C ILE A 73 -0.99 -10.44 17.12
N LEU A 74 -1.41 -10.38 15.85
CA LEU A 74 -2.56 -9.61 15.40
C LEU A 74 -3.87 -10.40 15.46
N SER A 75 -4.99 -9.68 15.45
CA SER A 75 -6.32 -10.31 15.39
C SER A 75 -6.55 -10.99 14.04
N ARG A 76 -6.62 -12.33 14.03
CA ARG A 76 -6.88 -13.12 12.81
C ARG A 76 -8.18 -12.72 12.12
N LYS A 77 -9.21 -12.35 12.89
CA LYS A 77 -10.55 -12.02 12.38
C LYS A 77 -10.54 -10.86 11.36
N HIS A 78 -9.68 -9.88 11.54
CA HIS A 78 -9.64 -8.68 10.69
C HIS A 78 -8.40 -8.61 9.80
N LEU A 79 -7.41 -9.48 10.03
CA LEU A 79 -6.13 -9.42 9.33
C LEU A 79 -6.28 -9.79 7.85
N ALA A 80 -7.02 -10.86 7.55
CA ALA A 80 -7.21 -11.33 6.17
C ALA A 80 -7.91 -10.28 5.31
N ASP A 81 -9.04 -9.72 5.78
CA ASP A 81 -9.79 -8.71 5.06
C ASP A 81 -8.98 -7.42 4.85
N TYR A 82 -8.22 -7.04 5.89
CA TYR A 82 -7.35 -5.87 5.83
C TYR A 82 -6.20 -6.06 4.82
N GLN A 83 -5.60 -7.24 4.78
CA GLN A 83 -4.54 -7.59 3.83
C GLN A 83 -5.06 -7.68 2.39
N THR A 84 -6.26 -8.22 2.18
CA THR A 84 -6.89 -8.29 0.85
C THR A 84 -7.10 -6.89 0.28
N SER A 85 -7.71 -5.99 1.06
CA SER A 85 -7.91 -4.61 0.63
C SER A 85 -6.60 -3.86 0.39
N LEU A 86 -5.59 -4.11 1.24
CA LEU A 86 -4.26 -3.54 1.07
C LEU A 86 -3.60 -4.01 -0.23
N SER A 87 -3.73 -5.30 -0.58
CA SER A 87 -3.20 -5.84 -1.82
C SER A 87 -3.88 -5.24 -3.04
N ALA A 88 -5.21 -5.12 -3.04
CA ALA A 88 -5.95 -4.49 -4.14
C ALA A 88 -5.46 -3.06 -4.42
N ILE A 89 -5.25 -2.25 -3.39
CA ILE A 89 -4.70 -0.90 -3.53
C ILE A 89 -3.27 -0.93 -4.08
N GLN A 90 -2.44 -1.88 -3.63
CA GLN A 90 -1.07 -2.01 -4.13
C GLN A 90 -1.02 -2.35 -5.61
N ASP A 91 -1.92 -3.20 -6.08
CA ASP A 91 -2.02 -3.60 -7.49
C ASP A 91 -2.46 -2.40 -8.35
N LEU A 92 -3.44 -1.62 -7.90
CA LEU A 92 -3.85 -0.38 -8.56
C LEU A 92 -2.70 0.64 -8.64
N LEU A 93 -1.99 0.87 -7.53
CA LEU A 93 -0.84 1.76 -7.50
C LEU A 93 0.32 1.24 -8.36
N GLY A 94 0.50 -0.09 -8.46
CA GLY A 94 1.44 -0.73 -9.37
C GLY A 94 1.09 -0.43 -10.81
N THR A 95 -0.14 -0.72 -11.21
CA THR A 95 -0.63 -0.50 -12.58
C THR A 95 -0.53 0.98 -13.00
N LEU A 96 -0.87 1.92 -12.11
CA LEU A 96 -0.71 3.35 -12.37
C LEU A 96 0.75 3.77 -12.55
N ASN A 97 1.67 3.20 -11.76
CA ASN A 97 3.10 3.44 -11.91
C ASN A 97 3.64 2.88 -13.24
N ASP A 98 3.18 1.70 -13.64
CA ASP A 98 3.58 1.08 -14.91
C ASP A 98 3.08 1.89 -16.11
N GLN A 99 1.90 2.50 -16.02
CA GLN A 99 1.41 3.44 -17.04
C GLN A 99 2.28 4.69 -17.18
N VAL A 100 2.78 5.25 -16.07
CA VAL A 100 3.73 6.38 -16.12
C VAL A 100 5.01 5.97 -16.85
N THR A 101 5.52 4.78 -16.54
CA THR A 101 6.71 4.23 -17.19
C THR A 101 6.46 3.99 -18.68
N ALA A 102 5.34 3.37 -19.05
CA ALA A 102 4.95 3.14 -20.45
C ALA A 102 4.82 4.46 -21.22
N SER A 103 4.18 5.47 -20.62
CA SER A 103 4.03 6.80 -21.24
C SER A 103 5.38 7.47 -21.52
N ARG A 104 6.35 7.31 -20.60
CA ARG A 104 7.71 7.81 -20.81
C ARG A 104 8.40 7.09 -21.95
N LEU A 105 8.36 5.75 -21.99
CA LEU A 105 8.96 4.96 -23.05
C LEU A 105 8.36 5.29 -24.42
N ILE A 106 7.04 5.47 -24.51
CA ILE A 106 6.37 5.87 -25.74
C ILE A 106 6.91 7.23 -26.24
N LYS A 107 7.11 8.20 -25.35
CA LYS A 107 7.70 9.49 -25.71
C LYS A 107 9.15 9.36 -26.20
N GLU A 108 9.95 8.50 -25.55
CA GLU A 108 11.34 8.23 -25.96
C GLU A 108 11.42 7.60 -27.35
N LEU A 109 10.45 6.75 -27.70
CA LEU A 109 10.36 6.13 -29.05
C LEU A 109 9.88 7.10 -30.15
N HIS A 110 9.32 8.25 -29.78
CA HIS A 110 8.83 9.25 -30.73
C HIS A 110 9.58 10.61 -30.55
N PRO A 111 10.91 10.64 -30.75
CA PRO A 111 11.72 11.83 -30.43
C PRO A 111 11.42 13.05 -31.32
N LYS A 112 10.75 12.86 -32.47
CA LYS A 112 10.42 13.93 -33.43
C LYS A 112 8.92 14.26 -33.51
N GLY A 113 8.10 13.66 -32.64
CA GLY A 113 6.66 13.88 -32.66
C GLY A 113 5.98 13.40 -31.39
N GLU A 114 4.72 13.81 -31.23
CA GLU A 114 3.89 13.26 -30.16
C GLU A 114 3.29 11.92 -30.58
N PRO A 115 3.04 11.00 -29.61
CA PRO A 115 2.26 9.80 -29.88
C PRO A 115 0.93 10.16 -30.52
N ASP A 116 0.40 9.27 -31.34
CA ASP A 116 -0.87 9.50 -32.02
C ASP A 116 -2.01 9.81 -31.04
N PRO A 117 -3.05 10.56 -31.47
CA PRO A 117 -4.14 10.99 -30.59
C PRO A 117 -4.90 9.83 -29.92
N LEU A 118 -5.00 8.67 -30.58
CA LEU A 118 -5.67 7.49 -30.05
C LEU A 118 -4.90 6.91 -28.87
N THR A 119 -3.59 6.75 -29.02
CA THR A 119 -2.69 6.27 -27.94
C THR A 119 -2.73 7.20 -26.73
N ARG A 120 -2.68 8.53 -26.97
CA ARG A 120 -2.78 9.51 -25.89
C ARG A 120 -4.13 9.46 -25.18
N GLY A 121 -5.22 9.40 -25.95
CA GLY A 121 -6.58 9.31 -25.41
C GLY A 121 -6.79 8.03 -24.58
N TRP A 122 -6.29 6.90 -25.05
CA TRP A 122 -6.37 5.62 -24.35
C TRP A 122 -5.61 5.68 -23.00
N ILE A 123 -4.37 6.17 -23.00
CA ILE A 123 -3.57 6.32 -21.77
C ILE A 123 -4.28 7.24 -20.76
N ALA A 124 -4.77 8.40 -21.22
CA ALA A 124 -5.46 9.36 -20.38
C ALA A 124 -6.74 8.78 -19.76
N GLY A 125 -7.60 8.16 -20.58
CA GLY A 125 -8.84 7.54 -20.11
C GLY A 125 -8.61 6.40 -19.14
N ARG A 126 -7.63 5.52 -19.42
CA ARG A 126 -7.24 4.43 -18.52
C ARG A 126 -6.69 4.97 -17.18
N THR A 127 -5.86 6.01 -17.22
CA THR A 127 -5.32 6.63 -16.01
C THR A 127 -6.42 7.26 -15.17
N GLN A 128 -7.38 7.92 -15.80
CA GLN A 128 -8.53 8.51 -15.10
C GLN A 128 -9.41 7.44 -14.43
N LEU A 129 -9.73 6.36 -15.13
CA LEU A 129 -10.50 5.23 -14.59
C LEU A 129 -9.80 4.62 -13.38
N LEU A 130 -8.53 4.25 -13.51
CA LEU A 130 -7.75 3.64 -12.43
C LEU A 130 -7.58 4.57 -11.22
N THR A 131 -7.46 5.88 -11.46
CA THR A 131 -7.38 6.86 -10.37
C THR A 131 -8.72 6.97 -9.64
N GLY A 132 -9.84 6.94 -10.35
CA GLY A 132 -11.16 6.88 -9.74
C GLY A 132 -11.36 5.65 -8.86
N THR A 133 -11.02 4.47 -9.39
CA THR A 133 -11.05 3.20 -8.63
C THR A 133 -10.15 3.27 -7.40
N LEU A 134 -8.92 3.77 -7.53
CA LEU A 134 -7.99 3.94 -6.42
C LEU A 134 -8.56 4.82 -5.31
N ASN A 135 -9.22 5.93 -5.65
CA ASN A 135 -9.81 6.83 -4.67
C ASN A 135 -10.95 6.15 -3.88
N THR A 136 -11.77 5.35 -4.54
CA THR A 136 -12.84 4.56 -3.90
C THR A 136 -12.23 3.54 -2.93
N GLU A 137 -11.28 2.72 -3.40
CA GLU A 137 -10.62 1.71 -2.58
C GLU A 137 -9.88 2.32 -1.38
N LEU A 138 -9.21 3.47 -1.56
CA LEU A 138 -8.57 4.21 -0.47
C LEU A 138 -9.57 4.67 0.58
N SER A 139 -10.70 5.23 0.15
CA SER A 139 -11.74 5.70 1.07
C SER A 139 -12.28 4.55 1.92
N GLU A 140 -12.55 3.41 1.30
CA GLU A 140 -13.00 2.20 1.99
C GLU A 140 -11.94 1.65 2.94
N PHE A 141 -10.68 1.57 2.49
CA PHE A 141 -9.56 1.09 3.29
C PHE A 141 -9.34 1.92 4.56
N LEU A 142 -9.45 3.24 4.47
CA LEU A 142 -9.25 4.15 5.59
C LEU A 142 -10.31 4.02 6.69
N THR A 143 -11.48 3.48 6.36
CA THR A 143 -12.58 3.22 7.31
C THR A 143 -12.57 1.79 7.86
N ARG A 144 -11.77 0.88 7.28
CA ARG A 144 -11.72 -0.52 7.71
C ARG A 144 -11.22 -0.68 9.14
N LYS A 145 -11.76 -1.68 9.81
CA LYS A 145 -11.32 -2.07 11.16
C LYS A 145 -9.90 -2.63 11.10
N LYS A 146 -9.02 -2.02 11.88
CA LYS A 146 -7.62 -2.40 11.96
C LYS A 146 -7.44 -3.70 12.76
N PRO A 147 -6.49 -4.58 12.39
CA PRO A 147 -6.25 -5.85 13.10
C PRO A 147 -5.39 -5.71 14.37
N TRP A 148 -4.90 -4.50 14.71
CA TRP A 148 -4.11 -4.19 15.90
C TRP A 148 -4.85 -3.40 16.94
#